data_8dea7e8ea42ff2336d8c1a4f99329f02
#
_entry.id   8dea7e8ea42ff2336d8c1a4f99329f02
#
_cell.length_a   1.000
_cell.length_b   1.000
_cell.length_c   1.000
_cell.angle_alpha   90.00
_cell.angle_beta   90.00
_cell.angle_gamma   90.00
#
_symmetry.space_group_name_H-M   'P 1'
#
loop_
_entity.id
_entity.type
_entity.pdbx_description
1 polymer ?
#
loop_
_entity_poly.entity_id
_entity_poly.type
_entity_poly.pdbx_seq_one_letter_code
_entity_poly.pdbx_strand_id
1 'polypeptide(L)'
;MMKNDPMYGSQFLANLGSLGVSHVYHHLYEYGTVSIFGAMSAPRRSSLVRDGGAVIEEALEVRFTFDERIDDAFSCARSLALVQRILEMPARHLGAPLGEPTFTAAATT
;
A
#
# COMPACT_ATOMS: atom_id res chain seq x y z
N MET A 1 -8.18 3.87 28.14
CA MET A 1 -8.56 4.88 27.14
C MET A 1 -7.75 4.83 25.83
N MET A 2 -6.63 4.12 25.78
CA MET A 2 -5.76 4.02 24.58
C MET A 2 -6.19 2.95 23.54
N LYS A 3 -7.10 2.05 23.90
CA LYS A 3 -7.45 0.88 23.06
C LYS A 3 -8.22 1.20 21.76
N ASN A 4 -8.76 2.40 21.62
CA ASN A 4 -9.59 2.79 20.46
C ASN A 4 -8.98 3.95 19.63
N ASP A 5 -7.76 4.37 19.94
CA ASP A 5 -7.09 5.40 19.17
C ASP A 5 -6.30 4.75 18.02
N PRO A 6 -6.63 5.03 16.75
CA PRO A 6 -5.97 4.43 15.59
C PRO A 6 -4.47 4.75 15.50
N MET A 7 -4.00 5.78 16.22
CA MET A 7 -2.58 6.13 16.25
C MET A 7 -1.74 5.17 17.10
N TYR A 8 -2.35 4.22 17.82
CA TYR A 8 -1.68 3.17 18.58
C TYR A 8 -1.68 1.81 17.86
N GLY A 9 -1.64 1.85 16.54
CA GLY A 9 -1.41 0.70 15.69
C GLY A 9 0.07 0.52 15.33
N SER A 10 0.37 -0.55 14.61
CA SER A 10 1.73 -0.81 14.08
C SER A 10 1.94 -0.13 12.74
N GLN A 11 0.87 0.00 11.96
CA GLN A 11 0.89 0.55 10.61
C GLN A 11 -0.37 1.37 10.36
N PHE A 12 -0.20 2.43 9.58
CA PHE A 12 -1.32 3.21 9.05
C PHE A 12 -1.25 3.21 7.52
N LEU A 13 -2.37 2.95 6.88
CA LEU A 13 -2.49 2.94 5.43
C LEU A 13 -3.54 3.95 5.00
N ALA A 14 -3.15 4.96 4.24
CA ALA A 14 -4.04 6.00 3.74
C ALA A 14 -4.28 5.84 2.24
N ASN A 15 -5.55 5.78 1.84
CA ASN A 15 -5.94 5.82 0.44
C ASN A 15 -6.20 7.26 0.00
N LEU A 16 -5.18 7.90 -0.56
CA LEU A 16 -5.26 9.25 -1.10
C LEU A 16 -5.72 9.26 -2.55
N GLY A 17 -5.80 8.10 -3.18
CA GLY A 17 -6.35 7.94 -4.51
C GLY A 17 -7.82 8.35 -4.60
N SER A 18 -8.60 8.17 -3.53
CA SER A 18 -9.98 8.64 -3.43
C SER A 18 -10.12 10.16 -3.52
N LEU A 19 -9.04 10.89 -3.24
CA LEU A 19 -8.96 12.36 -3.36
C LEU A 19 -8.33 12.81 -4.68
N GLY A 20 -8.00 11.88 -5.58
CA GLY A 20 -7.33 12.17 -6.85
C GLY A 20 -5.85 12.52 -6.71
N VAL A 21 -5.25 12.27 -5.56
CA VAL A 21 -3.84 12.59 -5.31
C VAL A 21 -2.93 11.53 -5.97
N SER A 22 -1.94 12.00 -6.71
CA SER A 22 -1.06 11.12 -7.47
C SER A 22 0.19 10.69 -6.72
N HIS A 23 0.84 11.61 -6.06
CA HIS A 23 2.09 11.36 -5.34
C HIS A 23 2.10 12.13 -4.04
N VAL A 24 2.48 11.47 -2.97
CA VAL A 24 2.63 12.11 -1.66
C VAL A 24 3.87 11.58 -0.96
N TYR A 25 4.49 12.45 -0.20
CA TYR A 25 5.41 12.10 0.86
C TYR A 25 4.70 12.33 2.18
N HIS A 26 4.66 11.32 3.03
CA HIS A 26 4.02 11.40 4.32
C HIS A 26 5.03 11.12 5.42
N HIS A 27 5.10 12.01 6.40
CA HIS A 27 5.92 11.80 7.59
C HIS A 27 5.20 10.89 8.59
N LEU A 28 5.97 10.31 9.50
CA LEU A 28 5.41 9.63 10.66
C LEU A 28 4.93 10.66 11.68
N TYR A 29 3.86 10.31 12.40
CA TYR A 29 3.42 11.11 13.53
C TYR A 29 4.32 10.90 14.73
N GLU A 30 4.59 11.95 15.49
CA GLU A 30 5.29 11.85 16.78
C GLU A 30 4.40 11.26 17.88
N TYR A 31 3.09 11.39 17.71
CA TYR A 31 2.09 10.86 18.62
C TYR A 31 1.71 9.42 18.24
N GLY A 32 1.59 8.56 19.24
CA GLY A 32 1.17 7.17 19.05
C GLY A 32 2.34 6.22 18.78
N THR A 33 2.05 5.06 18.22
CA THR A 33 3.01 3.97 18.01
C THR A 33 3.16 3.55 16.54
N VAL A 34 2.50 4.26 15.62
CA VAL A 34 2.58 3.96 14.19
C VAL A 34 3.99 4.20 13.69
N SER A 35 4.67 3.12 13.34
CA SER A 35 6.05 3.12 12.86
C SER A 35 6.19 2.91 11.35
N ILE A 36 5.10 2.56 10.69
CA ILE A 36 5.02 2.40 9.23
C ILE A 36 3.80 3.15 8.72
N PHE A 37 4.01 4.04 7.76
CA PHE A 37 2.92 4.74 7.10
C PHE A 37 2.96 4.46 5.60
N GLY A 38 1.87 3.92 5.05
CA GLY A 38 1.70 3.71 3.62
C GLY A 38 0.69 4.71 3.04
N ALA A 39 1.04 5.35 1.95
CA ALA A 39 0.16 6.25 1.20
C ALA A 39 -0.06 5.71 -0.20
N MET A 40 -1.31 5.39 -0.53
CA MET A 40 -1.72 4.91 -1.85
C MET A 40 -2.17 6.06 -2.74
N SER A 41 -1.67 6.09 -3.97
CA SER A 41 -2.10 7.03 -5.00
C SER A 41 -3.39 6.59 -5.71
N ALA A 42 -3.95 7.47 -6.53
CA ALA A 42 -4.94 7.09 -7.52
C ALA A 42 -4.33 6.14 -8.58
N PRO A 43 -5.07 5.15 -9.10
CA PRO A 43 -4.65 4.36 -10.24
C PRO A 43 -4.39 5.25 -11.45
N ARG A 44 -3.33 4.95 -12.18
CA ARG A 44 -2.93 5.71 -13.37
C ARG A 44 -2.42 4.77 -14.45
N ARG A 45 -2.67 5.09 -15.71
CA ARG A 45 -2.05 4.39 -16.81
C ARG A 45 -0.55 4.69 -16.82
N SER A 46 0.25 3.65 -16.71
CA SER A 46 1.70 3.75 -16.61
C SER A 46 2.35 2.77 -17.58
N SER A 47 3.49 3.16 -18.12
CA SER A 47 4.31 2.25 -18.93
C SER A 47 5.13 1.37 -17.98
N LEU A 48 4.88 0.08 -18.06
CA LEU A 48 5.55 -0.94 -17.24
C LEU A 48 6.32 -1.90 -18.15
N VAL A 49 7.40 -2.46 -17.64
CA VAL A 49 8.14 -3.49 -18.34
C VAL A 49 7.59 -4.87 -17.89
N ARG A 50 7.07 -5.62 -18.87
CA ARG A 50 6.62 -7.00 -18.68
C ARG A 50 7.30 -7.88 -19.73
N ASP A 51 7.90 -8.97 -19.31
CA ASP A 51 8.55 -9.96 -20.21
C ASP A 51 9.50 -9.35 -21.25
N GLY A 52 10.24 -8.31 -20.85
CA GLY A 52 11.19 -7.61 -21.71
C GLY A 52 10.58 -6.57 -22.66
N GLY A 53 9.27 -6.37 -22.64
CA GLY A 53 8.54 -5.37 -23.43
C GLY A 53 7.89 -4.29 -22.59
N ALA A 54 7.64 -3.13 -23.18
CA ALA A 54 6.89 -2.05 -22.55
C ALA A 54 5.38 -2.26 -22.80
N VAL A 55 4.61 -2.27 -21.72
CA VAL A 55 3.14 -2.35 -21.75
C VAL A 55 2.53 -1.18 -21.00
N ILE A 56 1.35 -0.75 -21.40
CA ILE A 56 0.59 0.29 -20.71
C ILE A 56 -0.50 -0.40 -19.90
N GLU A 57 -0.37 -0.31 -18.59
CA GLU A 57 -1.31 -0.88 -17.63
C GLU A 57 -1.75 0.16 -16.62
N GLU A 58 -2.87 -0.08 -15.96
CA GLU A 58 -3.23 0.67 -14.77
C GLU A 58 -2.38 0.20 -13.59
N ALA A 59 -1.70 1.13 -12.97
CA ALA A 59 -0.91 0.89 -11.78
C ALA A 59 -1.18 1.98 -10.74
N LEU A 60 -1.10 1.62 -9.48
CA LEU A 60 -1.08 2.56 -8.39
C LEU A 60 0.29 2.53 -7.70
N GLU A 61 0.66 3.65 -7.15
CA GLU A 61 1.88 3.77 -6.38
C GLU A 61 1.56 3.76 -4.89
N VAL A 62 2.29 2.97 -4.14
CA VAL A 62 2.22 3.00 -2.68
C VAL A 62 3.58 3.44 -2.16
N ARG A 63 3.61 4.52 -1.41
CA ARG A 63 4.82 5.02 -0.78
C ARG A 63 4.79 4.74 0.70
N PHE A 64 5.90 4.24 1.22
CA PHE A 64 6.05 3.91 2.61
C PHE A 64 7.07 4.81 3.30
N THR A 65 6.69 5.28 4.47
CA THR A 65 7.59 5.90 5.43
C THR A 65 7.68 4.98 6.64
N PHE A 66 8.87 4.72 7.11
CA PHE A 66 9.08 3.85 8.27
C PHE A 66 10.12 4.45 9.22
N ASP A 67 9.99 4.05 10.48
CA ASP A 67 10.89 4.47 11.55
C ASP A 67 12.09 3.52 11.61
N GLU A 68 13.27 4.02 11.31
CA GLU A 68 14.50 3.22 11.36
C GLU A 68 14.87 2.72 12.76
N ARG A 69 14.20 3.21 13.80
CA ARG A 69 14.36 2.65 15.15
C ARG A 69 13.79 1.25 15.29
N ILE A 70 12.86 0.85 14.40
CA ILE A 70 12.27 -0.50 14.42
C ILE A 70 13.06 -1.50 13.57
N ASP A 71 13.62 -1.07 12.46
CA ASP A 71 14.41 -1.91 11.56
C ASP A 71 15.22 -1.03 10.58
N ASP A 72 16.20 -1.61 9.95
CA ASP A 72 17.03 -0.90 8.98
C ASP A 72 16.39 -0.83 7.58
N ALA A 73 16.92 0.05 6.74
CA ALA A 73 16.44 0.24 5.39
C ALA A 73 16.56 -1.02 4.51
N PHE A 74 17.54 -1.88 4.77
CA PHE A 74 17.76 -3.10 4.01
C PHE A 74 16.65 -4.12 4.25
N SER A 75 16.29 -4.37 5.51
CA SER A 75 15.17 -5.24 5.90
C SER A 75 13.84 -4.68 5.39
N CYS A 76 13.62 -3.38 5.53
CA CYS A 76 12.42 -2.72 5.02
C CYS A 76 12.28 -2.87 3.50
N ALA A 77 13.35 -2.67 2.73
CA ALA A 77 13.32 -2.84 1.28
C ALA A 77 12.97 -4.28 0.86
N ARG A 78 13.50 -5.27 1.56
CA ARG A 78 13.15 -6.69 1.32
C ARG A 78 11.68 -6.99 1.65
N SER A 79 11.19 -6.43 2.73
CA SER A 79 9.78 -6.58 3.13
C SER A 79 8.85 -5.95 2.11
N LEU A 80 9.15 -4.74 1.62
CA LEU A 80 8.37 -4.07 0.58
C LEU A 80 8.39 -4.83 -0.74
N ALA A 81 9.52 -5.42 -1.14
CA ALA A 81 9.60 -6.27 -2.32
C ALA A 81 8.73 -7.54 -2.19
N LEU A 82 8.61 -8.09 -0.98
CA LEU A 82 7.70 -9.21 -0.71
C LEU A 82 6.23 -8.75 -0.81
N VAL A 83 5.89 -7.63 -0.19
CA VAL A 83 4.54 -7.05 -0.27
C VAL A 83 4.13 -6.81 -1.73
N GLN A 84 5.01 -6.23 -2.53
CA GLN A 84 4.75 -6.01 -3.96
C GLN A 84 4.45 -7.33 -4.69
N ARG A 85 5.25 -8.36 -4.49
CA ARG A 85 5.02 -9.68 -5.12
C ARG A 85 3.69 -10.30 -4.70
N ILE A 86 3.31 -10.17 -3.44
CA ILE A 86 2.03 -10.66 -2.94
C ILE A 86 0.87 -9.91 -3.61
N LEU A 87 0.95 -8.58 -3.70
CA LEU A 87 -0.08 -7.74 -4.31
C LEU A 87 -0.22 -7.98 -5.82
N GLU A 88 0.88 -8.25 -6.52
CA GLU A 88 0.86 -8.54 -7.97
C GLU A 88 0.31 -9.93 -8.29
N MET A 89 0.49 -10.90 -7.38
CA MET A 89 0.02 -12.29 -7.55
C MET A 89 -0.59 -12.84 -6.27
N PRO A 90 -1.71 -12.27 -5.80
CA PRO A 90 -2.26 -12.60 -4.50
C PRO A 90 -2.69 -14.08 -4.39
N ALA A 91 -3.31 -14.64 -5.43
CA ALA A 91 -3.76 -16.02 -5.41
C ALA A 91 -2.61 -17.04 -5.26
N ARG A 92 -1.44 -16.73 -5.81
CA ARG A 92 -0.25 -17.58 -5.70
C ARG A 92 0.31 -17.59 -4.28
N HIS A 93 0.24 -16.46 -3.58
CA HIS A 93 0.87 -16.30 -2.26
C HIS A 93 -0.10 -16.52 -1.09
N LEU A 94 -1.38 -16.20 -1.29
CA LEU A 94 -2.40 -16.23 -0.25
C LEU A 94 -3.45 -17.34 -0.48
N GLY A 95 -3.43 -18.00 -1.63
CA GLY A 95 -4.46 -18.94 -2.03
C GLY A 95 -5.70 -18.27 -2.63
N ALA A 96 -6.70 -19.08 -3.01
CA ALA A 96 -7.95 -18.56 -3.53
C ALA A 96 -8.75 -17.85 -2.43
N PRO A 97 -9.48 -16.77 -2.77
CA PRO A 97 -10.36 -16.10 -1.81
C PRO A 97 -11.42 -17.07 -1.28
N LEU A 98 -11.70 -17.00 0.01
CA LEU A 98 -12.81 -17.71 0.62
C LEU A 98 -14.12 -16.97 0.32
N GLY A 99 -14.82 -17.39 -0.72
CA GLY A 99 -16.07 -16.78 -1.20
C GLY A 99 -15.84 -15.77 -2.33
N GLU A 100 -16.89 -15.50 -3.09
CA GLU A 100 -16.85 -14.42 -4.08
C GLU A 100 -16.82 -13.08 -3.35
N PRO A 101 -15.85 -12.19 -3.66
CA PRO A 101 -15.91 -10.85 -3.14
C PRO A 101 -17.12 -10.15 -3.75
N THR A 102 -18.16 -9.94 -2.96
CA THR A 102 -19.23 -9.03 -3.34
C THR A 102 -18.68 -7.60 -3.32
N PHE A 103 -17.92 -7.25 -4.32
CA PHE A 103 -17.66 -5.86 -4.62
C PHE A 103 -18.96 -5.24 -5.16
N THR A 104 -19.75 -4.70 -4.28
CA THR A 104 -20.72 -3.73 -4.71
C THR A 104 -19.92 -2.56 -5.27
N ALA A 105 -19.85 -2.44 -6.59
CA ALA A 105 -19.27 -1.27 -7.20
C ALA A 105 -19.99 -0.05 -6.62
N ALA A 106 -19.28 0.74 -5.82
CA ALA A 106 -19.79 2.03 -5.41
C ALA A 106 -20.05 2.79 -6.70
N ALA A 107 -21.31 3.17 -6.92
CA ALA A 107 -21.70 3.91 -8.10
C ALA A 107 -20.81 5.16 -8.16
N THR A 108 -19.95 5.23 -9.17
CA THR A 108 -19.23 6.44 -9.53
C THR A 108 -20.26 7.42 -10.08
N THR A 109 -20.67 8.35 -9.26
CA THR A 109 -21.32 9.58 -9.73
C THR A 109 -20.24 10.55 -10.14
#